data_9fda56ca95eb608d558a0251af12b029
#
_entry.id   9fda56ca95eb608d558a0251af12b029
#
_cell.length_a   1.000
_cell.length_b   1.000
_cell.length_c   1.000
_cell.angle_alpha   90.00
_cell.angle_beta   90.00
_cell.angle_gamma   90.00
#
_symmetry.space_group_name_H-M   'P 1'
#
loop_
_entity.id
_entity.type
_entity.pdbx_description
1 polymer ?
#
loop_
_entity_poly.entity_id
_entity_poly.type
_entity_poly.pdbx_seq_one_letter_code
_entity_poly.pdbx_strand_id
1 'polypeptide(L)'
;SAQGSSSKSAESSNNDSYTVKILAPGDASTDDCAKISEAASKITEEKFNTKIEVTRVGFGSYDQQVNLTLASSEKLDLMYEYCGNVTSAISSGQILPITDYLDSYGSDMKSEISESDWKCVTFNGNIYGVPSNKEKATGWGFAMNKEMADATGIDYSSIKTEEELEPLLEKVKEMYPDVYPIVSHVGSMSLMANSDDLGGDIGSLESVSSDSTEVINYYATDKYMNEMKLRYDWAQKGLIMPDASTSTEMANSLIGSGKGFGRFTNTKPGIEQEIEKESGKEIVVLDLVEPYTTTTRVDIVWYVPHNSDKPERAVQVLNEIYTNPDLANILINGLEGTHYEFTDKDNGVINYPDGVTASNTGYTSLPWAWPNEAISYVWEGNDPDIWDQTQEFNNNAVVSPAKGFAWDNTDVQNEVTACANVTAKYGPALECGSLDPETTIPKFLDELKAAGADTIIAEKQRQLDDWLEANK
;
A
#
# COMPACT_ATOMS: atom_id res chain seq x y z
N SER A 1 -12.48 24.66 -61.55
CA SER A 1 -13.21 23.64 -60.81
C SER A 1 -12.38 23.19 -59.62
N ALA A 2 -12.64 23.80 -58.47
CA ALA A 2 -12.04 23.42 -57.21
C ALA A 2 -13.09 22.60 -56.44
N GLN A 3 -12.77 21.33 -56.18
CA GLN A 3 -13.53 20.50 -55.27
C GLN A 3 -13.01 20.75 -53.87
N GLY A 4 -13.83 21.35 -53.03
CA GLY A 4 -13.62 21.46 -51.61
C GLY A 4 -13.86 20.10 -50.94
N SER A 5 -12.83 19.55 -50.36
CA SER A 5 -12.92 18.42 -49.43
C SER A 5 -13.35 18.95 -48.09
N SER A 6 -14.59 18.72 -47.67
CA SER A 6 -15.07 18.98 -46.35
C SER A 6 -14.55 17.93 -45.40
N SER A 7 -13.63 18.31 -44.50
CA SER A 7 -13.31 17.56 -43.30
C SER A 7 -14.57 17.51 -42.42
N LYS A 8 -15.26 16.39 -42.37
CA LYS A 8 -16.25 16.10 -41.34
C LYS A 8 -15.44 15.86 -40.02
N SER A 9 -15.65 16.79 -39.13
CA SER A 9 -15.16 16.72 -37.74
C SER A 9 -15.69 15.47 -37.03
N ALA A 10 -14.80 14.81 -36.32
CA ALA A 10 -15.06 13.63 -35.48
C ALA A 10 -15.78 13.98 -34.16
N GLU A 11 -16.78 14.87 -34.21
CA GLU A 11 -17.50 15.30 -32.98
C GLU A 11 -18.82 14.56 -32.73
N SER A 12 -19.21 13.56 -33.52
CA SER A 12 -20.54 12.96 -33.40
C SER A 12 -20.60 11.58 -32.75
N SER A 13 -19.49 10.99 -32.27
CA SER A 13 -19.50 9.63 -31.71
C SER A 13 -19.47 9.56 -30.18
N ASN A 14 -19.39 10.68 -29.47
CA ASN A 14 -19.13 10.71 -28.03
C ASN A 14 -20.36 10.80 -27.13
N ASN A 15 -21.55 10.79 -27.66
CA ASN A 15 -22.81 10.90 -26.91
C ASN A 15 -23.67 9.63 -26.94
N ASP A 16 -23.16 8.55 -27.50
CA ASP A 16 -23.87 7.28 -27.49
C ASP A 16 -23.90 6.68 -26.09
N SER A 17 -25.02 6.05 -25.73
CA SER A 17 -25.13 5.32 -24.45
C SER A 17 -24.09 4.21 -24.39
N TYR A 18 -23.36 4.14 -23.28
CA TYR A 18 -22.35 3.10 -23.02
C TYR A 18 -22.43 2.64 -21.57
N THR A 19 -22.06 1.39 -21.30
CA THR A 19 -21.92 0.87 -19.93
C THR A 19 -20.47 0.58 -19.65
N VAL A 20 -19.89 1.29 -18.68
CA VAL A 20 -18.54 1.02 -18.14
C VAL A 20 -18.64 -0.07 -17.11
N LYS A 21 -17.97 -1.18 -17.36
CA LYS A 21 -17.89 -2.33 -16.45
C LYS A 21 -16.65 -2.23 -15.59
N ILE A 22 -16.85 -2.28 -14.27
CA ILE A 22 -15.82 -2.13 -13.24
C ILE A 22 -15.69 -3.42 -12.47
N LEU A 23 -14.47 -3.95 -12.35
CA LEU A 23 -14.12 -5.06 -11.48
C LEU A 23 -13.26 -4.55 -10.32
N ALA A 24 -13.76 -4.70 -9.10
CA ALA A 24 -13.12 -4.22 -7.88
C ALA A 24 -13.03 -5.33 -6.82
N PRO A 25 -12.00 -5.31 -5.94
CA PRO A 25 -11.91 -6.27 -4.84
C PRO A 25 -12.86 -5.93 -3.70
N GLY A 26 -13.19 -6.95 -2.91
CA GLY A 26 -13.97 -6.85 -1.69
C GLY A 26 -15.26 -7.65 -1.73
N ASP A 27 -15.75 -8.00 -0.55
CA ASP A 27 -16.96 -8.79 -0.41
C ASP A 27 -18.20 -7.92 -0.67
N ALA A 28 -19.02 -8.36 -1.60
CA ALA A 28 -20.30 -7.73 -1.90
C ALA A 28 -21.29 -8.75 -2.48
N SER A 29 -22.57 -8.57 -2.18
CA SER A 29 -23.63 -9.36 -2.81
C SER A 29 -23.92 -8.87 -4.23
N THR A 30 -24.37 -9.76 -5.10
CA THR A 30 -24.78 -9.41 -6.46
C THR A 30 -25.93 -8.39 -6.47
N ASP A 31 -26.87 -8.53 -5.54
CA ASP A 31 -28.01 -7.62 -5.41
C ASP A 31 -27.57 -6.21 -4.99
N ASP A 32 -26.63 -6.10 -4.05
CA ASP A 32 -26.12 -4.80 -3.62
C ASP A 32 -25.26 -4.15 -4.71
N CYS A 33 -24.42 -4.90 -5.42
CA CYS A 33 -23.71 -4.42 -6.60
C CYS A 33 -24.67 -3.86 -7.67
N ALA A 34 -25.82 -4.51 -7.91
CA ALA A 34 -26.80 -4.03 -8.85
C ALA A 34 -27.46 -2.69 -8.42
N LYS A 35 -27.83 -2.56 -7.15
CA LYS A 35 -28.39 -1.33 -6.57
C LYS A 35 -27.40 -0.17 -6.61
N ILE A 36 -26.13 -0.46 -6.27
CA ILE A 36 -25.04 0.52 -6.30
C ILE A 36 -24.76 0.96 -7.73
N SER A 37 -24.73 0.02 -8.69
CA SER A 37 -24.58 0.32 -10.11
C SER A 37 -25.70 1.23 -10.63
N GLU A 38 -26.95 1.00 -10.22
CA GLU A 38 -28.06 1.85 -10.56
C GLU A 38 -27.89 3.27 -9.99
N ALA A 39 -27.54 3.40 -8.72
CA ALA A 39 -27.33 4.68 -8.07
C ALA A 39 -26.16 5.46 -8.70
N ALA A 40 -25.04 4.81 -8.96
CA ALA A 40 -23.88 5.41 -9.62
C ALA A 40 -24.20 5.86 -11.06
N SER A 41 -24.96 5.04 -11.79
CA SER A 41 -25.37 5.35 -13.18
C SER A 41 -26.22 6.60 -13.28
N LYS A 42 -27.05 6.93 -12.30
CA LYS A 42 -27.85 8.17 -12.32
C LYS A 42 -26.96 9.41 -12.45
N ILE A 43 -25.81 9.43 -11.80
CA ILE A 43 -24.86 10.54 -11.87
C ILE A 43 -24.18 10.59 -13.25
N THR A 44 -23.67 9.46 -13.71
CA THR A 44 -22.87 9.41 -14.94
C THR A 44 -23.70 9.45 -16.21
N GLU A 45 -24.94 8.96 -16.20
CA GLU A 45 -25.87 9.12 -17.31
C GLU A 45 -26.27 10.58 -17.53
N GLU A 46 -26.55 11.32 -16.45
CA GLU A 46 -26.88 12.75 -16.52
C GLU A 46 -25.73 13.57 -17.09
N LYS A 47 -24.50 13.25 -16.69
CA LYS A 47 -23.31 14.03 -17.07
C LYS A 47 -22.81 13.71 -18.48
N PHE A 48 -22.76 12.44 -18.88
CA PHE A 48 -22.13 12.01 -20.13
C PHE A 48 -22.71 10.71 -20.73
N ASN A 49 -23.97 10.44 -20.48
CA ASN A 49 -24.73 9.31 -21.06
C ASN A 49 -24.02 7.95 -20.89
N THR A 50 -23.42 7.72 -19.73
CA THR A 50 -22.71 6.48 -19.43
C THR A 50 -23.26 5.82 -18.16
N LYS A 51 -23.58 4.54 -18.26
CA LYS A 51 -23.91 3.68 -17.11
C LYS A 51 -22.68 3.09 -16.49
N ILE A 52 -22.79 2.70 -15.22
CA ILE A 52 -21.78 1.94 -14.48
C ILE A 52 -22.36 0.59 -14.11
N GLU A 53 -21.59 -0.46 -14.31
CA GLU A 53 -21.84 -1.81 -13.80
C GLU A 53 -20.64 -2.23 -12.96
N VAL A 54 -20.81 -2.26 -11.63
CA VAL A 54 -19.76 -2.68 -10.71
C VAL A 54 -19.94 -4.15 -10.32
N THR A 55 -18.86 -4.91 -10.38
CA THR A 55 -18.75 -6.26 -9.84
C THR A 55 -17.64 -6.27 -8.81
N ARG A 56 -17.90 -6.86 -7.65
CA ARG A 56 -16.89 -7.02 -6.61
C ARG A 56 -16.64 -8.48 -6.32
N VAL A 57 -15.37 -8.82 -6.10
CA VAL A 57 -14.90 -10.17 -5.83
C VAL A 57 -13.98 -10.14 -4.62
N GLY A 58 -14.20 -11.04 -3.67
CA GLY A 58 -13.33 -11.14 -2.48
C GLY A 58 -11.87 -11.36 -2.85
N PHE A 59 -10.95 -10.82 -2.05
CA PHE A 59 -9.50 -10.85 -2.32
C PHE A 59 -8.95 -12.23 -2.64
N GLY A 60 -9.46 -13.29 -1.98
CA GLY A 60 -8.99 -14.65 -2.22
C GLY A 60 -9.27 -15.21 -3.61
N SER A 61 -10.18 -14.57 -4.37
CA SER A 61 -10.58 -15.00 -5.72
C SER A 61 -10.39 -13.93 -6.78
N TYR A 62 -9.96 -12.72 -6.36
CA TYR A 62 -9.90 -11.55 -7.25
C TYR A 62 -8.95 -11.76 -8.43
N ASP A 63 -7.70 -12.18 -8.17
CA ASP A 63 -6.68 -12.38 -9.21
C ASP A 63 -7.11 -13.45 -10.22
N GLN A 64 -7.76 -14.53 -9.73
CA GLN A 64 -8.30 -15.56 -10.61
C GLN A 64 -9.39 -15.00 -11.51
N GLN A 65 -10.29 -14.17 -10.98
CA GLN A 65 -11.36 -13.54 -11.76
C GLN A 65 -10.81 -12.58 -12.80
N VAL A 66 -9.81 -11.76 -12.45
CA VAL A 66 -9.11 -10.87 -13.39
C VAL A 66 -8.54 -11.67 -14.55
N ASN A 67 -7.76 -12.73 -14.25
CA ASN A 67 -7.13 -13.56 -15.26
C ASN A 67 -8.15 -14.23 -16.20
N LEU A 68 -9.26 -14.74 -15.66
CA LEU A 68 -10.33 -15.35 -16.44
C LEU A 68 -10.99 -14.32 -17.37
N THR A 69 -11.27 -13.14 -16.88
CA THR A 69 -11.91 -12.06 -17.67
C THR A 69 -10.97 -11.59 -18.77
N LEU A 70 -9.69 -11.36 -18.47
CA LEU A 70 -8.70 -10.92 -19.46
C LEU A 70 -8.41 -11.98 -20.54
N ALA A 71 -8.52 -13.26 -20.21
CA ALA A 71 -8.36 -14.35 -21.17
C ALA A 71 -9.62 -14.62 -22.03
N SER A 72 -10.75 -14.05 -21.66
CA SER A 72 -12.02 -14.20 -22.35
C SER A 72 -12.29 -13.08 -23.34
N SER A 73 -13.43 -13.13 -24.05
CA SER A 73 -13.98 -12.02 -24.84
C SER A 73 -14.95 -11.14 -24.04
N GLU A 74 -15.06 -11.36 -22.73
CA GLU A 74 -15.94 -10.58 -21.86
C GLU A 74 -15.44 -9.14 -21.75
N LYS A 75 -16.38 -8.19 -21.81
CA LYS A 75 -16.06 -6.76 -21.68
C LYS A 75 -15.72 -6.38 -20.27
N LEU A 76 -14.65 -5.63 -20.12
CA LEU A 76 -14.22 -5.00 -18.89
C LEU A 76 -13.56 -3.67 -19.23
N ASP A 77 -13.94 -2.60 -18.54
CA ASP A 77 -13.45 -1.25 -18.82
C ASP A 77 -12.51 -0.72 -17.77
N LEU A 78 -12.71 -1.09 -16.52
CA LEU A 78 -11.88 -0.67 -15.40
C LEU A 78 -11.62 -1.83 -14.45
N MET A 79 -10.38 -1.96 -14.01
CA MET A 79 -9.99 -2.94 -12.98
C MET A 79 -8.96 -2.36 -12.00
N TYR A 80 -9.10 -2.79 -10.75
CA TYR A 80 -8.10 -2.59 -9.71
C TYR A 80 -6.93 -3.56 -9.92
N GLU A 81 -5.69 -3.09 -9.69
CA GLU A 81 -4.51 -3.95 -9.69
C GLU A 81 -3.36 -3.32 -8.89
N TYR A 82 -2.35 -4.12 -8.58
CA TYR A 82 -1.14 -3.64 -7.95
C TYR A 82 -0.15 -3.08 -8.98
N CYS A 83 0.48 -1.94 -8.65
CA CYS A 83 1.47 -1.30 -9.52
C CYS A 83 2.66 -2.23 -9.88
N GLY A 84 3.02 -3.13 -8.97
CA GLY A 84 4.08 -4.12 -9.22
C GLY A 84 3.83 -5.07 -10.39
N ASN A 85 2.56 -5.20 -10.82
CA ASN A 85 2.18 -6.07 -11.94
C ASN A 85 2.15 -5.36 -13.30
N VAL A 86 2.41 -4.05 -13.34
CA VAL A 86 2.22 -3.24 -14.56
C VAL A 86 3.12 -3.65 -15.72
N THR A 87 4.39 -3.94 -15.47
CA THR A 87 5.33 -4.36 -16.54
C THR A 87 4.92 -5.67 -17.18
N SER A 88 4.49 -6.64 -16.38
CA SER A 88 3.96 -7.92 -16.86
C SER A 88 2.67 -7.74 -17.65
N ALA A 89 1.75 -6.89 -17.18
CA ALA A 89 0.49 -6.61 -17.84
C ALA A 89 0.69 -5.89 -19.19
N ILE A 90 1.66 -4.98 -19.28
CA ILE A 90 2.05 -4.33 -20.55
C ILE A 90 2.65 -5.34 -21.52
N SER A 91 3.61 -6.14 -21.05
CA SER A 91 4.31 -7.13 -21.90
C SER A 91 3.37 -8.19 -22.46
N SER A 92 2.35 -8.58 -21.70
CA SER A 92 1.31 -9.54 -22.13
C SER A 92 0.16 -8.90 -22.90
N GLY A 93 0.16 -7.56 -23.10
CA GLY A 93 -0.90 -6.84 -23.82
C GLY A 93 -2.24 -6.81 -23.09
N GLN A 94 -2.25 -6.95 -21.78
CA GLN A 94 -3.48 -7.02 -20.97
C GLN A 94 -4.10 -5.66 -20.69
N ILE A 95 -3.31 -4.58 -20.71
CA ILE A 95 -3.76 -3.22 -20.40
C ILE A 95 -3.44 -2.25 -21.53
N LEU A 96 -4.27 -1.22 -21.65
CA LEU A 96 -4.15 -0.19 -22.68
C LEU A 96 -3.45 1.07 -22.14
N PRO A 97 -2.66 1.78 -22.96
CA PRO A 97 -2.22 3.12 -22.63
C PRO A 97 -3.42 4.08 -22.62
N ILE A 98 -3.42 5.02 -21.68
CA ILE A 98 -4.49 6.01 -21.52
C ILE A 98 -4.04 7.45 -21.81
N THR A 99 -2.79 7.64 -22.22
CA THR A 99 -2.16 8.95 -22.45
C THR A 99 -3.03 9.88 -23.29
N ASP A 100 -3.50 9.39 -24.42
CA ASP A 100 -4.26 10.19 -25.40
C ASP A 100 -5.66 10.60 -24.90
N TYR A 101 -6.17 9.95 -23.86
CA TYR A 101 -7.49 10.21 -23.31
C TYR A 101 -7.48 11.17 -22.10
N LEU A 102 -6.34 11.32 -21.42
CA LEU A 102 -6.26 12.07 -20.16
C LEU A 102 -6.60 13.54 -20.31
N ASP A 103 -6.09 14.22 -21.35
CA ASP A 103 -6.31 15.65 -21.52
C ASP A 103 -7.78 15.98 -21.84
N SER A 104 -8.48 15.11 -22.57
CA SER A 104 -9.86 15.33 -23.00
C SER A 104 -10.89 14.80 -22.02
N TYR A 105 -10.58 13.73 -21.29
CA TYR A 105 -11.55 13.01 -20.46
C TYR A 105 -11.15 12.85 -18.99
N GLY A 106 -9.91 13.18 -18.63
CA GLY A 106 -9.35 12.98 -17.29
C GLY A 106 -8.55 14.19 -16.78
N SER A 107 -8.78 15.39 -17.31
CA SER A 107 -7.97 16.57 -17.01
C SER A 107 -7.98 16.98 -15.54
N ASP A 108 -9.13 16.88 -14.86
CA ASP A 108 -9.24 17.26 -13.45
C ASP A 108 -8.44 16.31 -12.58
N MET A 109 -8.65 15.01 -12.73
CA MET A 109 -7.89 13.95 -12.07
C MET A 109 -6.38 14.07 -12.37
N LYS A 110 -6.03 14.33 -13.65
CA LYS A 110 -4.65 14.47 -14.07
C LYS A 110 -3.92 15.59 -13.34
N SER A 111 -4.61 16.70 -13.08
CA SER A 111 -4.04 17.86 -12.37
C SER A 111 -3.85 17.66 -10.87
N GLU A 112 -4.60 16.76 -10.25
CA GLU A 112 -4.52 16.46 -8.82
C GLU A 112 -3.42 15.46 -8.48
N ILE A 113 -3.07 14.57 -9.41
CA ILE A 113 -2.05 13.53 -9.19
C ILE A 113 -0.65 14.12 -9.43
N SER A 114 0.27 13.88 -8.50
CA SER A 114 1.63 14.38 -8.58
C SER A 114 2.39 13.80 -9.78
N GLU A 115 3.35 14.58 -10.31
CA GLU A 115 4.23 14.10 -11.39
C GLU A 115 4.99 12.81 -10.99
N SER A 116 5.44 12.73 -9.73
CA SER A 116 6.15 11.56 -9.23
C SER A 116 5.27 10.30 -9.18
N ASP A 117 3.96 10.44 -8.96
CA ASP A 117 3.03 9.33 -9.00
C ASP A 117 2.72 8.91 -10.44
N TRP A 118 2.57 9.87 -11.35
CA TRP A 118 2.43 9.56 -12.78
C TRP A 118 3.64 8.81 -13.34
N LYS A 119 4.86 9.11 -12.87
CA LYS A 119 6.06 8.36 -13.27
C LYS A 119 5.97 6.87 -12.97
N CYS A 120 5.30 6.49 -11.87
CA CYS A 120 5.13 5.08 -11.48
C CYS A 120 4.30 4.26 -12.49
N VAL A 121 3.51 4.91 -13.33
CA VAL A 121 2.64 4.29 -14.33
C VAL A 121 2.97 4.71 -15.76
N THR A 122 4.12 5.35 -15.96
CA THR A 122 4.59 5.81 -17.29
C THR A 122 5.71 4.90 -17.78
N PHE A 123 5.48 4.27 -18.93
CA PHE A 123 6.43 3.34 -19.56
C PHE A 123 6.59 3.70 -21.05
N ASN A 124 7.82 3.89 -21.49
CA ASN A 124 8.14 4.28 -22.87
C ASN A 124 7.32 5.49 -23.37
N GLY A 125 7.12 6.48 -22.49
CA GLY A 125 6.38 7.70 -22.79
C GLY A 125 4.85 7.58 -22.75
N ASN A 126 4.30 6.40 -22.45
CA ASN A 126 2.87 6.16 -22.32
C ASN A 126 2.47 5.96 -20.87
N ILE A 127 1.33 6.51 -20.50
CA ILE A 127 0.71 6.32 -19.18
C ILE A 127 -0.23 5.13 -19.23
N TYR A 128 -0.03 4.18 -18.30
CA TYR A 128 -0.84 2.99 -18.14
C TYR A 128 -1.52 3.00 -16.77
N GLY A 129 -2.75 3.45 -16.72
CA GLY A 129 -3.55 3.46 -15.50
C GLY A 129 -3.43 4.72 -14.65
N VAL A 130 -4.22 4.75 -13.59
CA VAL A 130 -4.37 5.88 -12.67
C VAL A 130 -3.95 5.46 -11.27
N PRO A 131 -2.91 6.09 -10.69
CA PRO A 131 -2.52 5.84 -9.30
C PRO A 131 -3.61 6.23 -8.33
N SER A 132 -3.96 5.36 -7.39
CA SER A 132 -4.91 5.68 -6.32
C SER A 132 -4.33 6.70 -5.36
N ASN A 133 -5.18 7.63 -4.92
CA ASN A 133 -4.86 8.56 -3.84
C ASN A 133 -5.22 7.92 -2.50
N LYS A 134 -4.20 7.49 -1.76
CA LYS A 134 -4.26 6.88 -0.44
C LYS A 134 -2.98 7.20 0.33
N GLU A 135 -2.75 6.58 1.50
CA GLU A 135 -1.43 6.68 2.10
C GLU A 135 -0.37 6.07 1.16
N LYS A 136 0.66 6.84 0.85
CA LYS A 136 1.77 6.48 -0.04
C LYS A 136 3.09 6.46 0.69
N ALA A 137 3.21 7.30 1.71
CA ALA A 137 4.33 7.32 2.61
C ALA A 137 4.20 6.26 3.70
N THR A 138 5.30 5.94 4.32
CA THR A 138 5.37 5.15 5.54
C THR A 138 6.40 5.75 6.48
N GLY A 139 6.08 5.78 7.77
CA GLY A 139 7.07 5.93 8.82
C GLY A 139 7.36 4.57 9.43
N TRP A 140 8.15 4.57 10.49
CA TRP A 140 8.40 3.40 11.31
C TRP A 140 8.54 3.81 12.77
N GLY A 141 8.02 2.98 13.67
CA GLY A 141 8.00 3.32 15.07
C GLY A 141 7.65 2.16 15.98
N PHE A 142 7.41 2.51 17.24
CA PHE A 142 7.07 1.57 18.29
C PHE A 142 5.70 1.89 18.87
N ALA A 143 4.75 0.97 18.70
CA ALA A 143 3.40 1.04 19.25
C ALA A 143 3.36 0.29 20.58
N MET A 144 2.81 0.90 21.64
CA MET A 144 2.85 0.33 22.97
C MET A 144 1.59 0.64 23.79
N ASN A 145 1.33 -0.18 24.79
CA ASN A 145 0.28 0.01 25.77
C ASN A 145 0.54 1.28 26.58
N LYS A 146 -0.33 2.29 26.43
CA LYS A 146 -0.16 3.61 27.03
C LYS A 146 -0.21 3.56 28.56
N GLU A 147 -1.12 2.78 29.14
CA GLU A 147 -1.24 2.65 30.60
C GLU A 147 0.05 2.14 31.23
N MET A 148 0.66 1.10 30.65
CA MET A 148 1.94 0.56 31.12
C MET A 148 3.07 1.56 30.92
N ALA A 149 3.11 2.26 29.78
CA ALA A 149 4.13 3.27 29.49
C ALA A 149 4.07 4.42 30.49
N ASP A 150 2.89 4.96 30.75
CA ASP A 150 2.67 6.05 31.72
C ASP A 150 3.04 5.62 33.14
N ALA A 151 2.76 4.37 33.53
CA ALA A 151 3.08 3.82 34.84
C ALA A 151 4.59 3.77 35.12
N THR A 152 5.44 3.72 34.08
CA THR A 152 6.91 3.74 34.26
C THR A 152 7.42 5.08 34.80
N GLY A 153 6.70 6.18 34.60
CA GLY A 153 7.12 7.54 34.91
C GLY A 153 8.26 8.07 34.01
N ILE A 154 8.61 7.35 32.95
CA ILE A 154 9.61 7.79 31.97
C ILE A 154 8.93 8.71 30.98
N ASP A 155 9.59 9.83 30.65
CA ASP A 155 9.17 10.70 29.52
C ASP A 155 9.59 10.06 28.21
N TYR A 156 8.68 9.24 27.66
CA TYR A 156 8.90 8.57 26.37
C TYR A 156 8.69 9.47 25.15
N SER A 157 8.14 10.67 25.32
CA SER A 157 7.95 11.62 24.20
C SER A 157 9.27 12.09 23.60
N SER A 158 10.36 12.01 24.37
CA SER A 158 11.71 12.37 23.94
C SER A 158 12.41 11.28 23.14
N ILE A 159 11.91 10.04 23.13
CA ILE A 159 12.50 8.90 22.43
C ILE A 159 12.33 9.10 20.91
N LYS A 160 13.46 9.07 20.19
CA LYS A 160 13.54 9.28 18.73
C LYS A 160 14.31 8.19 17.99
N THR A 161 15.00 7.32 18.69
CA THR A 161 15.76 6.22 18.12
C THR A 161 15.39 4.89 18.76
N GLU A 162 15.70 3.80 18.08
CA GLU A 162 15.44 2.44 18.59
C GLU A 162 16.20 2.19 19.89
N GLU A 163 17.46 2.61 19.95
CA GLU A 163 18.32 2.45 21.13
C GLU A 163 17.79 3.17 22.38
N GLU A 164 17.16 4.34 22.18
CA GLU A 164 16.58 5.12 23.27
C GLU A 164 15.36 4.45 23.93
N LEU A 165 14.79 3.40 23.32
CA LEU A 165 13.71 2.60 23.91
C LEU A 165 14.18 1.76 25.11
N GLU A 166 15.47 1.39 25.18
CA GLU A 166 15.96 0.40 26.15
C GLU A 166 15.60 0.70 27.60
N PRO A 167 15.80 1.92 28.14
CA PRO A 167 15.42 2.23 29.52
C PRO A 167 13.92 2.03 29.81
N LEU A 168 13.06 2.33 28.83
CA LEU A 168 11.62 2.12 28.94
C LEU A 168 11.29 0.62 28.97
N LEU A 169 11.88 -0.15 28.06
CA LEU A 169 11.68 -1.61 27.97
C LEU A 169 12.16 -2.33 29.23
N GLU A 170 13.33 -1.94 29.78
CA GLU A 170 13.87 -2.48 31.02
C GLU A 170 12.95 -2.15 32.21
N LYS A 171 12.44 -0.93 32.27
CA LYS A 171 11.51 -0.51 33.35
C LYS A 171 10.20 -1.27 33.29
N VAL A 172 9.64 -1.48 32.09
CA VAL A 172 8.45 -2.32 31.89
C VAL A 172 8.71 -3.74 32.37
N LYS A 173 9.86 -4.35 32.00
CA LYS A 173 10.24 -5.70 32.44
C LYS A 173 10.38 -5.80 33.97
N GLU A 174 10.94 -4.78 34.62
CA GLU A 174 11.04 -4.70 36.08
C GLU A 174 9.65 -4.65 36.75
N MET A 175 8.77 -3.79 36.26
CA MET A 175 7.44 -3.56 36.84
C MET A 175 6.44 -4.68 36.52
N TYR A 176 6.56 -5.29 35.35
CA TYR A 176 5.65 -6.33 34.83
C TYR A 176 6.46 -7.56 34.38
N PRO A 177 6.97 -8.38 35.31
CA PRO A 177 7.89 -9.48 34.97
C PRO A 177 7.32 -10.53 34.01
N ASP A 178 5.99 -10.67 33.98
CA ASP A 178 5.27 -11.64 33.12
C ASP A 178 4.88 -11.05 31.76
N VAL A 179 5.18 -9.77 31.50
CA VAL A 179 4.91 -9.10 30.24
C VAL A 179 6.18 -9.09 29.38
N TYR A 180 6.03 -9.41 28.12
CA TYR A 180 7.10 -9.25 27.13
C TYR A 180 7.16 -7.80 26.67
N PRO A 181 8.26 -7.07 26.89
CA PRO A 181 8.39 -5.68 26.47
C PRO A 181 8.21 -5.50 24.95
N ILE A 182 8.79 -6.41 24.15
CA ILE A 182 8.65 -6.43 22.70
C ILE A 182 8.05 -7.76 22.26
N VAL A 183 6.97 -7.69 21.46
CA VAL A 183 6.35 -8.87 20.82
C VAL A 183 6.49 -8.81 19.32
N SER A 184 6.64 -9.96 18.68
CA SER A 184 6.59 -10.09 17.22
C SER A 184 5.15 -10.17 16.72
N HIS A 185 4.98 -9.85 15.45
CA HIS A 185 3.72 -10.02 14.73
C HIS A 185 3.86 -11.18 13.74
N VAL A 186 3.24 -12.30 14.05
CA VAL A 186 3.29 -13.53 13.21
C VAL A 186 4.74 -13.85 12.78
N GLY A 187 5.65 -13.93 13.76
CA GLY A 187 7.05 -14.32 13.51
C GLY A 187 7.95 -13.21 12.97
N SER A 188 7.46 -11.99 12.82
CA SER A 188 8.24 -10.87 12.33
C SER A 188 8.32 -9.73 13.35
N MET A 189 9.50 -9.16 13.47
CA MET A 189 9.73 -7.85 14.05
C MET A 189 10.10 -6.91 12.90
N SER A 190 9.31 -5.87 12.67
CA SER A 190 9.58 -4.89 11.61
C SER A 190 10.99 -4.30 11.76
N LEU A 191 11.69 -4.12 10.63
CA LEU A 191 13.00 -3.47 10.59
C LEU A 191 12.86 -1.96 10.57
N MET A 192 13.86 -1.25 11.09
CA MET A 192 14.01 0.18 10.92
C MET A 192 14.37 0.49 9.46
N ALA A 193 13.36 0.46 8.61
CA ALA A 193 13.54 0.67 7.19
C ALA A 193 13.46 2.17 6.87
N ASN A 194 14.57 2.74 6.43
CA ASN A 194 14.67 4.00 5.71
C ASN A 194 15.42 3.74 4.41
N SER A 195 15.22 2.57 3.85
CA SER A 195 15.84 2.08 2.62
C SER A 195 14.77 1.88 1.55
N ASP A 196 15.18 1.76 0.30
CA ASP A 196 14.30 1.40 -0.82
C ASP A 196 14.73 0.04 -1.36
N ASP A 197 13.87 -0.94 -1.27
CA ASP A 197 14.09 -2.31 -1.77
C ASP A 197 13.98 -2.42 -3.30
N LEU A 198 13.69 -1.32 -3.97
CA LEU A 198 13.61 -1.21 -5.42
C LEU A 198 12.64 -2.21 -6.07
N GLY A 199 11.57 -2.53 -5.39
CA GLY A 199 10.54 -3.46 -5.88
C GLY A 199 10.70 -4.90 -5.39
N GLY A 200 11.52 -5.13 -4.37
CA GLY A 200 11.75 -6.44 -3.75
C GLY A 200 13.03 -7.14 -4.22
N ASP A 201 13.20 -8.37 -3.81
CA ASP A 201 14.40 -9.18 -4.02
C ASP A 201 15.66 -8.58 -3.36
N ILE A 202 16.82 -9.21 -3.54
CA ILE A 202 18.11 -8.67 -3.08
C ILE A 202 18.48 -7.43 -3.90
N GLY A 203 19.04 -6.44 -3.23
CA GLY A 203 19.47 -5.16 -3.82
C GLY A 203 18.54 -4.02 -3.45
N SER A 204 19.07 -3.04 -2.74
CA SER A 204 18.34 -1.89 -2.20
C SER A 204 19.18 -0.64 -2.33
N LEU A 205 18.53 0.53 -2.28
CA LEU A 205 19.22 1.76 -1.87
C LEU A 205 19.29 1.76 -0.35
N GLU A 206 20.46 2.06 0.21
CA GLU A 206 20.69 2.03 1.65
C GLU A 206 19.80 3.01 2.41
N SER A 207 19.57 4.20 1.84
CA SER A 207 18.74 5.24 2.43
C SER A 207 17.98 6.03 1.37
N VAL A 208 16.69 6.25 1.58
CA VAL A 208 15.87 7.14 0.74
C VAL A 208 16.22 8.62 0.91
N SER A 209 16.88 8.97 2.02
CA SER A 209 17.33 10.35 2.30
C SER A 209 18.69 10.70 1.67
N SER A 210 19.32 9.74 1.01
CA SER A 210 20.58 9.92 0.30
C SER A 210 20.34 10.15 -1.20
N ASP A 211 21.20 10.94 -1.84
CA ASP A 211 21.22 11.08 -3.30
C ASP A 211 21.89 9.89 -4.00
N SER A 212 22.41 8.91 -3.24
CA SER A 212 23.03 7.73 -3.81
C SER A 212 22.00 6.83 -4.49
N THR A 213 22.31 6.42 -5.71
CA THR A 213 21.56 5.44 -6.50
C THR A 213 22.34 4.12 -6.64
N GLU A 214 23.32 3.89 -5.78
CA GLU A 214 24.05 2.62 -5.70
C GLU A 214 23.17 1.53 -5.12
N VAL A 215 23.00 0.45 -5.87
CA VAL A 215 22.29 -0.75 -5.41
C VAL A 215 23.23 -1.62 -4.59
N ILE A 216 22.89 -1.85 -3.33
CA ILE A 216 23.72 -2.58 -2.37
C ILE A 216 22.99 -3.80 -1.81
N ASN A 217 23.75 -4.72 -1.19
CA ASN A 217 23.19 -5.74 -0.34
C ASN A 217 22.92 -5.16 1.05
N TYR A 218 21.66 -4.91 1.39
CA TYR A 218 21.28 -4.31 2.67
C TYR A 218 21.78 -5.11 3.88
N TYR A 219 21.81 -6.45 3.77
CA TYR A 219 22.29 -7.33 4.85
C TYR A 219 23.79 -7.23 5.10
N ALA A 220 24.55 -6.65 4.18
CA ALA A 220 25.98 -6.39 4.31
C ALA A 220 26.33 -5.03 4.92
N THR A 221 25.33 -4.21 5.24
CA THR A 221 25.53 -2.86 5.78
C THR A 221 25.87 -2.87 7.28
N ASP A 222 26.61 -1.87 7.71
CA ASP A 222 26.85 -1.63 9.15
C ASP A 222 25.53 -1.33 9.88
N LYS A 223 24.59 -0.66 9.21
CA LYS A 223 23.26 -0.37 9.75
C LYS A 223 22.53 -1.67 10.14
N TYR A 224 22.48 -2.65 9.24
CA TYR A 224 21.86 -3.95 9.54
C TYR A 224 22.57 -4.69 10.66
N MET A 225 23.90 -4.75 10.61
CA MET A 225 24.71 -5.38 11.68
C MET A 225 24.43 -4.74 13.05
N ASN A 226 24.41 -3.42 13.14
CA ASN A 226 24.20 -2.72 14.41
C ASN A 226 22.78 -2.92 14.94
N GLU A 227 21.77 -2.89 14.07
CA GLU A 227 20.37 -3.17 14.45
C GLU A 227 20.21 -4.62 14.95
N MET A 228 20.82 -5.59 14.28
CA MET A 228 20.75 -6.99 14.71
C MET A 228 21.50 -7.23 16.04
N LYS A 229 22.60 -6.54 16.28
CA LYS A 229 23.31 -6.57 17.57
C LYS A 229 22.44 -6.04 18.71
N LEU A 230 21.75 -4.94 18.49
CA LEU A 230 20.83 -4.36 19.48
C LEU A 230 19.72 -5.35 19.83
N ARG A 231 19.09 -5.94 18.82
CA ARG A 231 18.00 -6.91 19.02
C ARG A 231 18.47 -8.20 19.68
N TYR A 232 19.66 -8.67 19.35
CA TYR A 232 20.27 -9.81 20.01
C TYR A 232 20.54 -9.52 21.49
N ASP A 233 21.10 -8.36 21.83
CA ASP A 233 21.31 -7.91 23.20
C ASP A 233 19.97 -7.81 23.96
N TRP A 234 18.96 -7.24 23.38
CA TRP A 234 17.63 -7.18 23.97
C TRP A 234 17.00 -8.56 24.22
N ALA A 235 17.19 -9.49 23.29
CA ALA A 235 16.74 -10.87 23.49
C ALA A 235 17.47 -11.54 24.66
N GLN A 236 18.80 -11.33 24.82
CA GLN A 236 19.57 -11.83 25.94
C GLN A 236 19.13 -11.23 27.29
N LYS A 237 18.70 -9.98 27.31
CA LYS A 237 18.12 -9.29 28.46
C LYS A 237 16.65 -9.68 28.75
N GLY A 238 16.07 -10.52 27.94
CA GLY A 238 14.65 -10.92 28.08
C GLY A 238 13.64 -9.82 27.73
N LEU A 239 14.04 -8.83 26.92
CA LEU A 239 13.18 -7.72 26.49
C LEU A 239 12.32 -8.10 25.27
N ILE A 240 12.72 -9.12 24.53
CA ILE A 240 11.95 -9.66 23.39
C ILE A 240 11.29 -10.96 23.80
N MET A 241 10.06 -11.20 23.37
CA MET A 241 9.35 -12.46 23.65
C MET A 241 10.15 -13.66 23.16
N PRO A 242 10.17 -14.77 23.93
CA PRO A 242 10.75 -16.03 23.45
C PRO A 242 10.05 -16.48 22.16
N ASP A 243 10.78 -17.20 21.32
CA ASP A 243 10.26 -17.75 20.05
C ASP A 243 9.62 -16.70 19.11
N ALA A 244 10.06 -15.44 19.21
CA ALA A 244 9.54 -14.34 18.43
C ALA A 244 9.53 -14.63 16.92
N SER A 245 10.58 -15.28 16.38
CA SER A 245 10.71 -15.58 14.95
C SER A 245 9.81 -16.72 14.45
N THR A 246 9.28 -17.54 15.36
CA THR A 246 8.43 -18.71 15.04
C THR A 246 7.00 -18.56 15.52
N SER A 247 6.69 -17.49 16.23
CA SER A 247 5.35 -17.21 16.73
C SER A 247 4.35 -17.03 15.57
N THR A 248 3.16 -17.59 15.72
CA THR A 248 2.01 -17.37 14.84
C THR A 248 1.00 -16.40 15.43
N GLU A 249 1.28 -15.83 16.59
CA GLU A 249 0.38 -14.92 17.29
C GLU A 249 0.42 -13.51 16.69
N MET A 250 -0.73 -12.86 16.67
CA MET A 250 -0.86 -11.46 16.28
C MET A 250 -0.37 -10.56 17.42
N ALA A 251 0.54 -9.63 17.15
CA ALA A 251 1.09 -8.73 18.17
C ALA A 251 -0.02 -7.94 18.91
N ASN A 252 -1.02 -7.44 18.20
CA ASN A 252 -2.12 -6.69 18.82
C ASN A 252 -2.96 -7.55 19.77
N SER A 253 -3.09 -8.86 19.49
CA SER A 253 -3.73 -9.83 20.40
C SER A 253 -2.90 -10.07 21.66
N LEU A 254 -1.58 -10.11 21.53
CA LEU A 254 -0.65 -10.25 22.68
C LEU A 254 -0.72 -9.01 23.58
N ILE A 255 -0.75 -7.81 22.99
CA ILE A 255 -0.93 -6.55 23.76
C ILE A 255 -2.30 -6.55 24.43
N GLY A 256 -3.35 -6.90 23.71
CA GLY A 256 -4.74 -6.96 24.21
C GLY A 256 -4.92 -7.92 25.38
N SER A 257 -4.28 -9.08 25.35
CA SER A 257 -4.31 -10.09 26.43
C SER A 257 -3.43 -9.73 27.65
N GLY A 258 -2.65 -8.65 27.56
CA GLY A 258 -1.73 -8.24 28.63
C GLY A 258 -0.43 -9.04 28.66
N LYS A 259 -0.13 -9.85 27.65
CA LYS A 259 1.13 -10.59 27.52
C LYS A 259 2.25 -9.75 26.90
N GLY A 260 1.91 -8.78 26.05
CA GLY A 260 2.85 -7.91 25.36
C GLY A 260 2.67 -6.46 25.76
N PHE A 261 3.80 -5.73 25.83
CA PHE A 261 3.80 -4.29 26.05
C PHE A 261 3.72 -3.51 24.74
N GLY A 262 4.57 -3.83 23.77
CA GLY A 262 4.65 -3.10 22.52
C GLY A 262 5.28 -3.90 21.37
N ARG A 263 5.21 -3.28 20.18
CA ARG A 263 5.77 -3.83 18.95
C ARG A 263 6.29 -2.77 18.03
N PHE A 264 7.23 -3.12 17.18
CA PHE A 264 7.58 -2.29 16.02
C PHE A 264 6.54 -2.41 14.91
N THR A 265 6.27 -1.32 14.23
CA THR A 265 5.31 -1.27 13.12
C THR A 265 5.61 -0.10 12.18
N ASN A 266 5.17 -0.22 10.95
CA ASN A 266 5.08 0.95 10.07
C ASN A 266 4.05 1.93 10.64
N THR A 267 4.36 3.22 10.56
CA THR A 267 3.49 4.27 11.07
C THR A 267 2.82 5.04 9.94
N LYS A 268 1.59 5.46 10.20
CA LYS A 268 0.74 6.27 9.33
C LYS A 268 -0.31 6.99 10.18
N PRO A 269 -0.96 8.04 9.70
CA PRO A 269 -2.12 8.60 10.38
C PRO A 269 -3.18 7.55 10.67
N GLY A 270 -3.74 7.54 11.88
CA GLY A 270 -4.76 6.59 12.31
C GLY A 270 -4.23 5.23 12.82
N ILE A 271 -2.93 4.97 12.82
CA ILE A 271 -2.37 3.69 13.28
C ILE A 271 -2.67 3.40 14.76
N GLU A 272 -2.70 4.41 15.61
CA GLU A 272 -3.06 4.24 17.04
C GLU A 272 -4.47 3.69 17.18
N GLN A 273 -5.46 4.32 16.54
CA GLN A 273 -6.86 3.90 16.56
C GLN A 273 -7.06 2.49 15.97
N GLU A 274 -6.31 2.14 14.92
CA GLU A 274 -6.33 0.81 14.34
C GLU A 274 -5.87 -0.26 15.35
N ILE A 275 -4.75 0.00 16.03
CA ILE A 275 -4.21 -0.92 17.05
C ILE A 275 -5.11 -0.95 18.30
N GLU A 276 -5.66 0.19 18.73
CA GLU A 276 -6.61 0.28 19.84
C GLU A 276 -7.86 -0.57 19.60
N LYS A 277 -8.42 -0.49 18.39
CA LYS A 277 -9.59 -1.28 17.99
C LYS A 277 -9.31 -2.79 18.04
N GLU A 278 -8.13 -3.20 17.60
CA GLU A 278 -7.74 -4.62 17.57
C GLU A 278 -7.33 -5.15 18.94
N SER A 279 -6.62 -4.36 19.73
CA SER A 279 -6.10 -4.77 21.05
C SER A 279 -7.07 -4.54 22.20
N GLY A 280 -8.00 -3.59 22.06
CA GLY A 280 -8.86 -3.13 23.17
C GLY A 280 -8.09 -2.39 24.26
N LYS A 281 -6.90 -1.86 23.96
CA LYS A 281 -6.05 -1.10 24.87
C LYS A 281 -5.80 0.29 24.31
N GLU A 282 -5.65 1.28 25.20
CA GLU A 282 -5.16 2.60 24.81
C GLU A 282 -3.70 2.48 24.34
N ILE A 283 -3.40 3.01 23.18
CA ILE A 283 -2.11 2.87 22.50
C ILE A 283 -1.47 4.24 22.32
N VAL A 284 -0.16 4.29 22.45
CA VAL A 284 0.67 5.39 21.99
C VAL A 284 1.73 4.85 21.02
N VAL A 285 1.97 5.61 19.97
CA VAL A 285 2.98 5.27 18.95
C VAL A 285 4.10 6.29 18.98
N LEU A 286 5.33 5.80 19.07
CA LEU A 286 6.54 6.61 18.94
C LEU A 286 7.03 6.52 17.50
N ASP A 287 7.11 7.66 16.81
CA ASP A 287 7.70 7.75 15.48
C ASP A 287 9.24 7.79 15.61
N LEU A 288 9.90 6.77 15.08
CA LEU A 288 11.36 6.61 15.13
C LEU A 288 12.02 6.86 13.78
N VAL A 289 11.27 6.80 12.70
CA VAL A 289 11.72 7.14 11.34
C VAL A 289 10.71 8.08 10.69
N GLU A 290 11.20 9.20 10.18
CA GLU A 290 10.39 10.17 9.42
C GLU A 290 9.70 9.52 8.22
N PRO A 291 8.51 9.99 7.82
CA PRO A 291 7.79 9.45 6.68
C PRO A 291 8.61 9.52 5.39
N TYR A 292 8.58 8.45 4.62
CA TYR A 292 9.26 8.34 3.32
C TYR A 292 8.43 7.54 2.31
N THR A 293 8.75 7.71 1.04
CA THR A 293 8.19 6.90 -0.06
C THR A 293 9.30 6.17 -0.79
N THR A 294 9.00 4.95 -1.23
CA THR A 294 9.90 4.10 -2.02
C THR A 294 9.39 3.95 -3.45
N THR A 295 10.09 3.18 -4.27
CA THR A 295 9.68 2.84 -5.65
C THR A 295 8.28 2.22 -5.71
N THR A 296 7.89 1.46 -4.69
CA THR A 296 6.66 0.65 -4.67
C THR A 296 5.48 1.29 -3.92
N ARG A 297 5.58 2.55 -3.51
CA ARG A 297 4.55 3.18 -2.69
C ARG A 297 3.36 3.77 -3.45
N VAL A 298 3.36 3.76 -4.76
CA VAL A 298 2.14 3.75 -5.55
C VAL A 298 1.78 2.28 -5.77
N ASP A 299 1.11 1.68 -4.80
CA ASP A 299 0.85 0.25 -4.81
C ASP A 299 -0.45 -0.13 -5.52
N ILE A 300 -1.45 0.75 -5.51
CA ILE A 300 -2.76 0.54 -6.14
C ILE A 300 -2.89 1.41 -7.39
N VAL A 301 -3.29 0.78 -8.49
CA VAL A 301 -3.52 1.44 -9.77
C VAL A 301 -4.82 0.94 -10.40
N TRP A 302 -5.57 1.84 -11.01
CA TRP A 302 -6.73 1.53 -11.81
C TRP A 302 -6.39 1.50 -13.28
N TYR A 303 -6.56 0.35 -13.91
CA TYR A 303 -6.20 0.09 -15.31
C TYR A 303 -7.42 0.01 -16.21
N VAL A 304 -7.21 0.37 -17.48
CA VAL A 304 -8.11 0.08 -18.59
C VAL A 304 -7.61 -1.18 -19.29
N PRO A 305 -8.30 -2.32 -19.18
CA PRO A 305 -7.88 -3.56 -19.81
C PRO A 305 -8.11 -3.54 -21.32
N HIS A 306 -7.42 -4.44 -22.03
CA HIS A 306 -7.53 -4.58 -23.49
C HIS A 306 -8.95 -4.97 -23.99
N ASN A 307 -9.79 -5.49 -23.08
CA ASN A 307 -11.17 -5.87 -23.36
C ASN A 307 -12.12 -4.66 -23.44
N SER A 308 -11.67 -3.45 -23.10
CA SER A 308 -12.51 -2.25 -23.21
C SER A 308 -12.73 -1.84 -24.65
N ASP A 309 -14.00 -1.61 -25.00
CA ASP A 309 -14.36 -1.10 -26.34
C ASP A 309 -14.26 0.41 -26.47
N LYS A 310 -14.35 1.13 -25.33
CA LYS A 310 -14.32 2.60 -25.26
C LYS A 310 -13.43 3.08 -24.12
N PRO A 311 -12.09 3.01 -24.29
CA PRO A 311 -11.14 3.47 -23.26
C PRO A 311 -11.38 4.92 -22.80
N GLU A 312 -11.83 5.80 -23.71
CA GLU A 312 -12.18 7.18 -23.41
C GLU A 312 -13.29 7.28 -22.36
N ARG A 313 -14.29 6.38 -22.40
CA ARG A 313 -15.37 6.34 -21.41
C ARG A 313 -14.89 5.81 -20.07
N ALA A 314 -14.00 4.84 -20.08
CA ALA A 314 -13.34 4.33 -18.88
C ALA A 314 -12.55 5.44 -18.16
N VAL A 315 -11.76 6.23 -18.90
CA VAL A 315 -11.01 7.37 -18.36
C VAL A 315 -11.97 8.46 -17.84
N GLN A 316 -13.06 8.74 -18.54
CA GLN A 316 -14.06 9.72 -18.11
C GLN A 316 -14.74 9.29 -16.79
N VAL A 317 -15.08 8.01 -16.65
CA VAL A 317 -15.63 7.46 -15.39
C VAL A 317 -14.60 7.51 -14.28
N LEU A 318 -13.32 7.17 -14.55
CA LEU A 318 -12.24 7.31 -13.56
C LEU A 318 -12.10 8.75 -13.07
N ASN A 319 -12.11 9.73 -13.99
CA ASN A 319 -12.08 11.14 -13.63
C ASN A 319 -13.21 11.52 -12.69
N GLU A 320 -14.42 11.06 -12.98
CA GLU A 320 -15.58 11.32 -12.14
C GLU A 320 -15.50 10.63 -10.77
N ILE A 321 -15.02 9.37 -10.70
CA ILE A 321 -14.82 8.69 -9.44
C ILE A 321 -13.73 9.40 -8.60
N TYR A 322 -12.70 9.92 -9.24
CA TYR A 322 -11.57 10.58 -8.56
C TYR A 322 -11.94 11.94 -7.99
N THR A 323 -12.84 12.68 -8.65
CA THR A 323 -13.12 14.11 -8.36
C THR A 323 -14.51 14.39 -7.81
N ASN A 324 -15.45 13.47 -7.91
CA ASN A 324 -16.83 13.64 -7.46
C ASN A 324 -17.11 12.81 -6.19
N PRO A 325 -17.21 13.46 -5.00
CA PRO A 325 -17.48 12.76 -3.74
C PRO A 325 -18.80 11.95 -3.75
N ASP A 326 -19.84 12.41 -4.43
CA ASP A 326 -21.13 11.71 -4.45
C ASP A 326 -20.99 10.36 -5.16
N LEU A 327 -20.35 10.33 -6.33
CA LEU A 327 -20.10 9.09 -7.06
C LEU A 327 -19.11 8.19 -6.31
N ALA A 328 -18.02 8.77 -5.84
CA ALA A 328 -16.99 8.01 -5.10
C ALA A 328 -17.58 7.29 -3.89
N ASN A 329 -18.37 7.98 -3.05
CA ASN A 329 -18.94 7.40 -1.85
C ASN A 329 -20.00 6.32 -2.14
N ILE A 330 -20.77 6.43 -3.21
CA ILE A 330 -21.66 5.35 -3.65
C ILE A 330 -20.86 4.09 -3.95
N LEU A 331 -19.76 4.21 -4.68
CA LEU A 331 -18.92 3.06 -5.06
C LEU A 331 -18.07 2.53 -3.90
N ILE A 332 -17.62 3.40 -3.01
CA ILE A 332 -16.78 3.02 -1.86
C ILE A 332 -17.61 2.45 -0.72
N ASN A 333 -18.64 3.20 -0.29
CA ASN A 333 -19.37 2.95 0.95
C ASN A 333 -20.77 2.36 0.74
N GLY A 334 -21.29 2.40 -0.49
CA GLY A 334 -22.62 1.92 -0.81
C GLY A 334 -23.70 2.99 -0.61
N LEU A 335 -24.87 2.61 -0.10
CA LEU A 335 -26.07 3.42 -0.01
C LEU A 335 -26.40 3.80 1.42
N GLU A 336 -26.69 5.09 1.66
CA GLU A 336 -27.18 5.60 2.95
C GLU A 336 -28.47 4.86 3.35
N GLY A 337 -28.58 4.52 4.62
CA GLY A 337 -29.71 3.75 5.19
C GLY A 337 -29.65 2.24 4.96
N THR A 338 -28.76 1.76 4.08
CA THR A 338 -28.59 0.33 3.79
C THR A 338 -27.21 -0.16 4.25
N HIS A 339 -26.16 0.48 3.81
CA HIS A 339 -24.78 0.08 4.08
C HIS A 339 -24.11 0.96 5.13
N TYR A 340 -24.55 2.22 5.25
CA TYR A 340 -24.10 3.17 6.26
C TYR A 340 -25.20 4.18 6.63
N GLU A 341 -25.02 4.83 7.77
CA GLU A 341 -25.74 5.99 8.22
C GLU A 341 -24.75 7.06 8.71
N PHE A 342 -25.10 8.34 8.58
CA PHE A 342 -24.28 9.40 9.15
C PHE A 342 -24.47 9.47 10.66
N THR A 343 -23.36 9.43 11.39
CA THR A 343 -23.32 9.75 12.83
C THR A 343 -22.95 11.22 13.04
N ASP A 344 -22.20 11.81 12.10
CA ASP A 344 -21.94 13.24 12.00
C ASP A 344 -21.91 13.65 10.53
N LYS A 345 -23.02 14.14 10.03
CA LYS A 345 -23.18 14.49 8.62
C LYS A 345 -22.33 15.69 8.20
N ASP A 346 -22.14 16.65 9.10
CA ASP A 346 -21.39 17.87 8.79
C ASP A 346 -19.90 17.57 8.57
N ASN A 347 -19.37 16.57 9.27
CA ASN A 347 -17.99 16.12 9.14
C ASN A 347 -17.84 14.86 8.26
N GLY A 348 -18.93 14.37 7.66
CA GLY A 348 -18.88 13.18 6.80
C GLY A 348 -18.53 11.88 7.54
N VAL A 349 -18.90 11.77 8.83
CA VAL A 349 -18.64 10.57 9.63
C VAL A 349 -19.82 9.61 9.52
N ILE A 350 -19.50 8.35 9.21
CA ILE A 350 -20.49 7.28 8.99
C ILE A 350 -20.24 6.08 9.90
N ASN A 351 -21.29 5.32 10.14
CA ASN A 351 -21.22 4.01 10.80
C ASN A 351 -22.26 3.08 10.19
N TYR A 352 -22.25 1.81 10.57
CA TYR A 352 -23.26 0.86 10.14
C TYR A 352 -24.64 1.22 10.69
N PRO A 353 -25.72 1.00 9.90
CA PRO A 353 -27.07 1.09 10.42
C PRO A 353 -27.34 0.05 11.52
N ASP A 354 -28.39 0.25 12.29
CA ASP A 354 -28.79 -0.69 13.34
C ASP A 354 -28.94 -2.12 12.78
N GLY A 355 -28.25 -3.07 13.43
CA GLY A 355 -28.26 -4.49 13.05
C GLY A 355 -27.32 -4.86 11.88
N VAL A 356 -26.66 -3.89 11.27
CA VAL A 356 -25.64 -4.11 10.25
C VAL A 356 -24.24 -4.07 10.89
N THR A 357 -23.37 -4.94 10.45
CA THR A 357 -21.97 -5.03 10.92
C THR A 357 -21.04 -5.28 9.73
N ALA A 358 -19.75 -5.22 9.95
CA ALA A 358 -18.75 -5.58 8.93
C ALA A 358 -18.92 -7.01 8.40
N SER A 359 -19.45 -7.93 9.21
CA SER A 359 -19.63 -9.35 8.84
C SER A 359 -20.94 -9.66 8.11
N ASN A 360 -21.95 -8.80 8.21
CA ASN A 360 -23.26 -9.04 7.58
C ASN A 360 -23.67 -7.96 6.56
N THR A 361 -22.85 -6.92 6.38
CA THR A 361 -23.07 -5.94 5.30
C THR A 361 -23.00 -6.65 3.94
N GLY A 362 -23.90 -6.30 3.06
CA GLY A 362 -23.88 -6.79 1.67
C GLY A 362 -22.88 -6.09 0.77
N TYR A 363 -22.12 -5.11 1.31
CA TYR A 363 -21.14 -4.32 0.55
C TYR A 363 -20.05 -3.78 1.47
N THR A 364 -18.87 -4.39 1.44
CA THR A 364 -17.74 -4.00 2.27
C THR A 364 -17.12 -2.68 1.83
N SER A 365 -16.98 -1.72 2.73
CA SER A 365 -16.27 -0.46 2.46
C SER A 365 -14.77 -0.68 2.50
N LEU A 366 -14.09 -0.27 1.42
CA LEU A 366 -12.62 -0.33 1.26
C LEU A 366 -12.13 0.96 0.59
N PRO A 367 -12.11 2.11 1.29
CA PRO A 367 -11.74 3.40 0.67
C PRO A 367 -10.39 3.37 -0.05
N TRP A 368 -9.39 2.73 0.54
CA TRP A 368 -8.04 2.61 0.01
C TRP A 368 -7.92 1.85 -1.33
N ALA A 369 -8.91 1.01 -1.66
CA ALA A 369 -8.92 0.25 -2.90
C ALA A 369 -9.48 1.04 -4.10
N TRP A 370 -10.12 2.18 -3.85
CA TRP A 370 -10.74 3.01 -4.89
C TRP A 370 -9.81 4.14 -5.34
N PRO A 371 -10.10 4.82 -6.47
CA PRO A 371 -9.20 5.82 -7.05
C PRO A 371 -8.80 6.96 -6.11
N ASN A 372 -9.70 7.43 -5.23
CA ASN A 372 -9.40 8.54 -4.34
C ASN A 372 -10.08 8.37 -2.97
N GLU A 373 -9.31 7.93 -1.99
CA GLU A 373 -9.77 7.79 -0.61
C GLU A 373 -10.01 9.15 0.07
N ALA A 374 -9.31 10.21 -0.36
CA ALA A 374 -9.36 11.52 0.27
C ALA A 374 -10.72 12.22 0.21
N ILE A 375 -11.60 11.80 -0.70
CA ILE A 375 -12.98 12.31 -0.82
C ILE A 375 -14.03 11.35 -0.26
N SER A 376 -13.60 10.25 0.38
CA SER A 376 -14.47 9.28 1.03
C SER A 376 -14.95 9.80 2.40
N TYR A 377 -16.11 9.33 2.81
CA TYR A 377 -16.57 9.49 4.19
C TYR A 377 -15.62 8.77 5.15
N VAL A 378 -15.61 9.23 6.41
CA VAL A 378 -14.78 8.67 7.48
C VAL A 378 -15.62 7.75 8.36
N TRP A 379 -15.16 6.53 8.58
CA TRP A 379 -15.82 5.61 9.49
C TRP A 379 -15.60 6.02 10.94
N GLU A 380 -16.66 5.98 11.75
CA GLU A 380 -16.63 6.30 13.16
C GLU A 380 -15.52 5.54 13.90
N GLY A 381 -14.84 6.22 14.81
CA GLY A 381 -13.64 5.71 15.48
C GLY A 381 -12.32 6.19 14.89
N ASN A 382 -12.35 6.80 13.70
CA ASN A 382 -11.23 7.53 13.14
C ASN A 382 -11.38 9.03 13.38
N ASP A 383 -10.25 9.76 13.34
CA ASP A 383 -10.28 11.22 13.34
C ASP A 383 -11.04 11.70 12.08
N PRO A 384 -12.02 12.60 12.21
CA PRO A 384 -12.72 13.18 11.05
C PRO A 384 -11.80 13.80 10.00
N ASP A 385 -10.62 14.29 10.42
CA ASP A 385 -9.62 14.91 9.55
C ASP A 385 -8.57 13.90 9.01
N ILE A 386 -8.82 12.60 9.14
CA ILE A 386 -7.84 11.54 8.78
C ILE A 386 -7.33 11.66 7.34
N TRP A 387 -8.18 12.07 6.39
CA TRP A 387 -7.77 12.21 5.00
C TRP A 387 -6.86 13.40 4.77
N ASP A 388 -7.10 14.53 5.42
CA ASP A 388 -6.23 15.69 5.38
C ASP A 388 -4.87 15.37 6.01
N GLN A 389 -4.87 14.68 7.15
CA GLN A 389 -3.65 14.19 7.80
C GLN A 389 -2.88 13.22 6.89
N THR A 390 -3.57 12.36 6.16
CA THR A 390 -2.95 11.42 5.20
C THR A 390 -2.31 12.15 4.02
N GLN A 391 -2.97 13.18 3.47
CA GLN A 391 -2.39 14.00 2.42
C GLN A 391 -1.16 14.77 2.91
N GLU A 392 -1.22 15.35 4.10
CA GLU A 392 -0.07 16.03 4.71
C GLU A 392 1.10 15.06 4.94
N PHE A 393 0.81 13.89 5.47
CA PHE A 393 1.78 12.80 5.66
C PHE A 393 2.48 12.41 4.35
N ASN A 394 1.73 12.25 3.27
CA ASN A 394 2.27 11.96 1.94
C ASN A 394 3.13 13.12 1.41
N ASN A 395 2.65 14.35 1.54
CA ASN A 395 3.31 15.53 0.98
C ASN A 395 4.62 15.89 1.70
N ASN A 396 4.71 15.58 3.00
CA ASN A 396 5.91 15.85 3.82
C ASN A 396 6.93 14.70 3.78
N ALA A 397 6.61 13.60 3.13
CA ALA A 397 7.49 12.44 3.07
C ALA A 397 8.74 12.68 2.24
N VAL A 398 9.86 12.12 2.69
CA VAL A 398 11.07 12.03 1.89
C VAL A 398 10.82 11.10 0.71
N VAL A 399 11.15 11.54 -0.49
CA VAL A 399 10.91 10.76 -1.72
C VAL A 399 12.20 10.06 -2.16
N SER A 400 12.12 8.75 -2.38
CA SER A 400 13.24 7.99 -2.93
C SER A 400 13.68 8.52 -4.29
N PRO A 401 15.00 8.62 -4.57
CA PRO A 401 15.48 8.99 -5.89
C PRO A 401 15.11 7.99 -6.99
N ALA A 402 14.69 6.78 -6.60
CA ALA A 402 14.26 5.73 -7.52
C ALA A 402 12.73 5.60 -7.61
N LYS A 403 11.95 6.54 -7.05
CA LYS A 403 10.48 6.47 -7.12
C LYS A 403 10.00 6.46 -8.57
N GLY A 404 9.24 5.44 -8.93
CA GLY A 404 8.76 5.18 -10.29
C GLY A 404 9.57 4.12 -11.04
N PHE A 405 10.72 3.70 -10.52
CA PHE A 405 11.47 2.56 -11.05
C PHE A 405 10.66 1.27 -10.89
N ALA A 406 10.67 0.43 -11.91
CA ALA A 406 10.04 -0.89 -11.89
C ALA A 406 11.10 -1.97 -12.12
N TRP A 407 11.26 -2.86 -11.15
CA TRP A 407 12.18 -3.98 -11.21
C TRP A 407 11.61 -5.12 -12.06
N ASP A 408 12.39 -5.59 -13.05
CA ASP A 408 12.08 -6.79 -13.81
C ASP A 408 13.14 -7.88 -13.51
N ASN A 409 12.72 -8.91 -12.80
CA ASN A 409 13.59 -10.00 -12.36
C ASN A 409 13.59 -11.22 -13.31
N THR A 410 12.99 -11.11 -14.49
CA THR A 410 12.80 -12.24 -15.43
C THR A 410 14.09 -12.97 -15.74
N ASP A 411 15.18 -12.24 -15.98
CA ASP A 411 16.47 -12.82 -16.39
C ASP A 411 17.26 -13.45 -15.23
N VAL A 412 16.85 -13.20 -13.96
CA VAL A 412 17.55 -13.66 -12.75
C VAL A 412 16.65 -14.44 -11.78
N GLN A 413 15.59 -15.07 -12.30
CA GLN A 413 14.58 -15.79 -11.50
C GLN A 413 15.16 -16.91 -10.64
N ASN A 414 16.18 -17.64 -11.14
CA ASN A 414 16.81 -18.72 -10.38
C ASN A 414 17.56 -18.18 -9.15
N GLU A 415 18.31 -17.11 -9.36
CA GLU A 415 19.04 -16.42 -8.28
C GLU A 415 18.09 -15.80 -7.28
N VAL A 416 17.01 -15.18 -7.73
CA VAL A 416 15.94 -14.61 -6.86
C VAL A 416 15.36 -15.71 -5.96
N THR A 417 14.96 -16.84 -6.52
CA THR A 417 14.42 -17.96 -5.76
C THR A 417 15.43 -18.51 -4.74
N ALA A 418 16.68 -18.70 -5.17
CA ALA A 418 17.74 -19.20 -4.31
C ALA A 418 18.04 -18.22 -3.15
N CYS A 419 18.15 -16.93 -3.44
CA CYS A 419 18.37 -15.91 -2.41
C CYS A 419 17.20 -15.78 -1.45
N ALA A 420 15.96 -15.88 -1.92
CA ALA A 420 14.76 -15.85 -1.07
C ALA A 420 14.78 -16.99 -0.04
N ASN A 421 15.21 -18.20 -0.43
CA ASN A 421 15.35 -19.33 0.48
C ASN A 421 16.41 -19.07 1.55
N VAL A 422 17.53 -18.46 1.18
CA VAL A 422 18.59 -18.10 2.12
C VAL A 422 18.12 -17.01 3.10
N THR A 423 17.43 -15.98 2.60
CA THR A 423 16.84 -14.92 3.42
C THR A 423 15.83 -15.49 4.42
N ALA A 424 14.94 -16.37 3.98
CA ALA A 424 13.97 -17.03 4.86
C ALA A 424 14.64 -17.87 5.97
N LYS A 425 15.81 -18.44 5.70
CA LYS A 425 16.56 -19.24 6.69
C LYS A 425 17.15 -18.40 7.83
N TYR A 426 17.68 -17.23 7.54
CA TYR A 426 18.42 -16.41 8.49
C TYR A 426 17.67 -15.16 8.97
N GLY A 427 16.93 -14.51 8.08
CA GLY A 427 16.35 -13.20 8.32
C GLY A 427 15.47 -13.12 9.57
N PRO A 428 14.39 -13.90 9.67
CA PRO A 428 13.47 -13.82 10.80
C PRO A 428 14.14 -14.05 12.16
N ALA A 429 15.07 -15.00 12.22
CA ALA A 429 15.78 -15.33 13.47
C ALA A 429 16.77 -14.22 13.88
N LEU A 430 17.48 -13.61 12.94
CA LEU A 430 18.33 -12.45 13.19
C LEU A 430 17.50 -11.24 13.65
N GLU A 431 16.44 -10.93 12.93
CA GLU A 431 15.58 -9.77 13.16
C GLU A 431 14.83 -9.84 14.49
N CYS A 432 14.55 -11.04 14.98
CA CYS A 432 13.96 -11.28 16.28
C CYS A 432 14.99 -11.49 17.41
N GLY A 433 16.28 -11.28 17.13
CA GLY A 433 17.34 -11.41 18.13
C GLY A 433 17.68 -12.83 18.57
N SER A 434 17.23 -13.85 17.82
CA SER A 434 17.43 -15.26 18.20
C SER A 434 18.81 -15.80 17.87
N LEU A 435 19.53 -15.16 16.95
CA LEU A 435 20.87 -15.57 16.51
C LEU A 435 21.89 -14.47 16.76
N ASP A 436 23.09 -14.86 17.17
CA ASP A 436 24.22 -13.94 17.29
C ASP A 436 24.62 -13.40 15.91
N PRO A 437 24.46 -12.09 15.66
CA PRO A 437 24.74 -11.50 14.36
C PRO A 437 26.24 -11.56 13.99
N GLU A 438 27.16 -11.47 14.95
CA GLU A 438 28.61 -11.48 14.64
C GLU A 438 29.05 -12.81 14.04
N THR A 439 28.44 -13.90 14.43
CA THR A 439 28.75 -15.25 13.91
C THR A 439 27.83 -15.64 12.74
N THR A 440 26.60 -15.12 12.70
CA THR A 440 25.57 -15.54 11.73
C THR A 440 25.59 -14.73 10.46
N ILE A 441 25.74 -13.41 10.53
CA ILE A 441 25.70 -12.56 9.33
C ILE A 441 26.79 -12.92 8.32
N PRO A 442 28.06 -13.20 8.70
CA PRO A 442 29.07 -13.65 7.74
C PRO A 442 28.63 -14.90 6.96
N LYS A 443 28.03 -15.89 7.62
CA LYS A 443 27.52 -17.11 6.98
C LYS A 443 26.35 -16.81 6.06
N PHE A 444 25.44 -15.93 6.51
CA PHE A 444 24.30 -15.47 5.72
C PHE A 444 24.75 -14.81 4.42
N LEU A 445 25.73 -13.90 4.50
CA LEU A 445 26.28 -13.22 3.33
C LEU A 445 27.00 -14.18 2.37
N ASP A 446 27.76 -15.17 2.90
CA ASP A 446 28.41 -16.18 2.07
C ASP A 446 27.39 -17.05 1.31
N GLU A 447 26.30 -17.47 1.99
CA GLU A 447 25.21 -18.22 1.35
C GLU A 447 24.46 -17.39 0.32
N LEU A 448 24.19 -16.10 0.59
CA LEU A 448 23.59 -15.18 -0.37
C LEU A 448 24.46 -15.01 -1.63
N LYS A 449 25.77 -14.85 -1.44
CA LYS A 449 26.71 -14.75 -2.54
C LYS A 449 26.73 -16.03 -3.39
N ALA A 450 26.75 -17.19 -2.77
CA ALA A 450 26.68 -18.48 -3.44
C ALA A 450 25.35 -18.69 -4.18
N ALA A 451 24.26 -18.11 -3.67
CA ALA A 451 22.92 -18.15 -4.28
C ALA A 451 22.75 -17.19 -5.45
N GLY A 452 23.71 -16.27 -5.68
CA GLY A 452 23.67 -15.35 -6.83
C GLY A 452 23.28 -13.91 -6.48
N ALA A 453 23.39 -13.47 -5.22
CA ALA A 453 23.04 -12.10 -4.80
C ALA A 453 23.73 -11.02 -5.65
N ASP A 454 25.03 -11.19 -5.94
CA ASP A 454 25.79 -10.23 -6.75
C ASP A 454 25.24 -10.11 -8.19
N THR A 455 24.72 -11.20 -8.76
CA THR A 455 24.08 -11.21 -10.07
C THR A 455 22.79 -10.40 -10.07
N ILE A 456 21.95 -10.56 -9.05
CA ILE A 456 20.70 -9.78 -8.90
C ILE A 456 21.02 -8.29 -8.74
N ILE A 457 21.98 -7.96 -7.88
CA ILE A 457 22.39 -6.57 -7.63
C ILE A 457 22.90 -5.90 -8.91
N ALA A 458 23.76 -6.59 -9.67
CA ALA A 458 24.30 -6.05 -10.92
C ALA A 458 23.20 -5.80 -11.97
N GLU A 459 22.25 -6.73 -12.12
CA GLU A 459 21.13 -6.56 -13.04
C GLU A 459 20.18 -5.44 -12.59
N LYS A 460 19.87 -5.36 -11.30
CA LYS A 460 19.05 -4.30 -10.74
C LYS A 460 19.70 -2.93 -10.91
N GLN A 461 21.03 -2.82 -10.67
CA GLN A 461 21.78 -1.60 -10.93
C GLN A 461 21.72 -1.17 -12.38
N ARG A 462 21.92 -2.12 -13.31
CA ARG A 462 21.84 -1.85 -14.74
C ARG A 462 20.47 -1.29 -15.13
N GLN A 463 19.39 -1.91 -14.66
CA GLN A 463 18.02 -1.46 -14.94
C GLN A 463 17.73 -0.09 -14.33
N LEU A 464 18.20 0.15 -13.10
CA LEU A 464 18.04 1.44 -12.44
C LEU A 464 18.80 2.56 -13.17
N ASP A 465 20.03 2.29 -13.61
CA ASP A 465 20.84 3.27 -14.38
C ASP A 465 20.15 3.63 -15.71
N ASP A 466 19.63 2.62 -16.43
CA ASP A 466 18.88 2.82 -17.67
C ASP A 466 17.60 3.65 -17.43
N TRP A 467 16.88 3.37 -16.35
CA TRP A 467 15.69 4.12 -15.99
C TRP A 467 16.01 5.56 -15.59
N LEU A 468 17.06 5.79 -14.80
CA LEU A 468 17.51 7.13 -14.42
C LEU A 468 17.93 7.96 -15.64
N GLU A 469 18.63 7.35 -16.60
CA GLU A 469 19.02 8.03 -17.84
C GLU A 469 17.79 8.45 -18.67
N ALA A 470 16.79 7.57 -18.76
CA ALA A 470 15.56 7.83 -19.51
C ALA A 470 14.63 8.86 -18.84
N ASN A 471 14.83 9.17 -17.57
CA ASN A 471 13.97 10.06 -16.76
C ASN A 471 14.72 11.32 -16.26
N LYS A 472 15.84 11.68 -16.90
CA LYS A 472 16.59 12.92 -16.62
C LYS A 472 15.84 14.19 -17.00
#